data_bae3ac8427d5a762a67255ec097c649f
#
_entry.id   bae3ac8427d5a762a67255ec097c649f
#
_cell.length_a   1.000
_cell.length_b   1.000
_cell.length_c   1.000
_cell.angle_alpha   90.00
_cell.angle_beta   90.00
_cell.angle_gamma   90.00
#
_symmetry.space_group_name_H-M   'P 1'
#
loop_
_entity.id
_entity.type
_entity.pdbx_description
1 polymer ?
#
loop_
_entity_poly.entity_id
_entity_poly.type
_entity_poly.pdbx_seq_one_letter_code
_entity_poly.pdbx_strand_id
1 'polypeptide(L)'
;MTDFDNNFYDADDLIDCLNRGCEVEFLYNDKKYSITHIPNGISILEFNNEESEKNYTDGKSELEYEIGDKKIKDIISEMKIIDRSF
;
A
#
# COMPACT_ATOMS: atom_id res chain seq x y z
N MET A 1 -22.92 4.97 3.14
CA MET A 1 -22.56 4.77 3.00
C MET A 1 -21.94 4.33 2.92
N THR A 2 -21.58 4.44 2.76
CA THR A 2 -21.01 4.11 2.64
C THR A 2 -20.16 3.93 2.46
N ASP A 3 -19.89 3.94 2.41
CA ASP A 3 -19.04 3.75 2.38
C ASP A 3 -18.16 3.46 2.08
N PHE A 4 -18.21 3.81 1.93
CA PHE A 4 -17.40 3.49 1.58
C PHE A 4 -16.33 3.21 1.44
N ASP A 5 -16.35 3.84 1.02
CA ASP A 5 -15.31 2.94 0.57
C ASP A 5 -13.96 3.55 0.36
N ASN A 6 -12.98 3.25 1.24
CA ASN A 6 -11.60 3.72 1.10
C ASN A 6 -10.74 2.84 0.21
N ASN A 7 -11.29 1.75 -0.29
CA ASN A 7 -10.51 0.81 -1.10
C ASN A 7 -10.10 1.43 -2.42
N PHE A 8 -8.94 1.00 -2.93
CA PHE A 8 -8.48 1.49 -4.22
C PHE A 8 -9.22 0.80 -5.35
N TYR A 9 -9.50 1.58 -6.37
CA TYR A 9 -10.20 1.09 -7.53
C TYR A 9 -9.30 0.20 -8.40
N ASP A 10 -8.06 0.66 -8.60
CA ASP A 10 -7.08 -0.09 -9.39
C ASP A 10 -5.66 0.40 -9.03
N ALA A 11 -4.67 -0.14 -9.74
CA ALA A 11 -3.28 0.21 -9.49
C ALA A 11 -3.02 1.70 -9.69
N ASP A 12 -3.64 2.31 -10.70
CA ASP A 12 -3.45 3.73 -10.97
C ASP A 12 -3.96 4.60 -9.83
N ASP A 13 -5.06 4.19 -9.20
CA ASP A 13 -5.61 4.89 -8.06
C ASP A 13 -4.63 4.88 -6.88
N LEU A 14 -4.01 3.73 -6.62
CA LEU A 14 -3.01 3.61 -5.58
C LEU A 14 -1.78 4.47 -5.89
N ILE A 15 -1.29 4.40 -7.13
CA ILE A 15 -0.14 5.20 -7.57
C ILE A 15 -0.43 6.68 -7.38
N ASP A 16 -1.61 7.12 -7.77
CA ASP A 16 -2.00 8.53 -7.65
C ASP A 16 -2.00 8.97 -6.19
N CYS A 17 -2.57 8.16 -5.31
CA CYS A 17 -2.60 8.45 -3.88
C CYS A 17 -1.18 8.60 -3.33
N LEU A 18 -0.31 7.66 -3.64
CA LEU A 18 1.05 7.69 -3.13
C LEU A 18 1.85 8.87 -3.69
N ASN A 19 1.64 9.21 -4.96
CA ASN A 19 2.35 10.32 -5.58
C ASN A 19 1.90 11.68 -5.02
N ARG A 20 0.71 11.73 -4.42
CA ARG A 20 0.21 12.95 -3.79
C ARG A 20 0.67 13.11 -2.34
N GLY A 21 1.42 12.15 -1.81
CA GLY A 21 1.88 12.19 -0.43
C GLY A 21 0.99 11.41 0.53
N CYS A 22 0.06 10.64 0.01
CA CYS A 22 -0.86 9.84 0.81
C CYS A 22 -0.12 8.69 1.49
N GLU A 23 -0.48 8.42 2.75
CA GLU A 23 0.01 7.24 3.47
C GLU A 23 -1.14 6.28 3.65
N VAL A 24 -0.87 4.98 3.56
CA VAL A 24 -1.91 3.97 3.51
C VAL A 24 -1.63 2.85 4.49
N GLU A 25 -2.66 2.41 5.19
CA GLU A 25 -2.62 1.16 5.96
C GLU A 25 -3.70 0.25 5.42
N PHE A 26 -3.37 -1.01 5.24
CA PHE A 26 -4.35 -1.95 4.69
C PHE A 26 -4.18 -3.34 5.28
N LEU A 27 -5.26 -4.11 5.19
CA LEU A 27 -5.27 -5.53 5.55
C LEU A 27 -5.31 -6.36 4.28
N TYR A 28 -4.54 -7.41 4.28
CA TYR A 28 -4.60 -8.43 3.25
C TYR A 28 -4.25 -9.77 3.88
N ASN A 29 -5.14 -10.74 3.70
CA ASN A 29 -4.91 -12.11 4.18
C ASN A 29 -4.65 -12.15 5.69
N ASP A 30 -5.42 -11.35 6.44
CA ASP A 30 -5.35 -11.22 7.92
C ASP A 30 -4.05 -10.60 8.42
N LYS A 31 -3.29 -9.96 7.55
CA LYS A 31 -2.08 -9.26 7.95
C LYS A 31 -2.22 -7.77 7.62
N LYS A 32 -1.65 -6.94 8.48
CA LYS A 32 -1.69 -5.50 8.31
C LYS A 32 -0.40 -5.00 7.69
N TYR A 33 -0.51 -4.10 6.73
CA TYR A 33 0.63 -3.50 6.04
C TYR A 33 0.54 -2.00 6.09
N SER A 34 1.68 -1.34 6.01
CA SER A 34 1.76 0.11 6.08
C SER A 34 2.62 0.63 4.94
N ILE A 35 2.13 1.65 4.23
CA ILE A 35 2.89 2.33 3.19
C ILE A 35 3.06 3.78 3.63
N THR A 36 4.31 4.21 3.82
CA THR A 36 4.60 5.55 4.29
C THR A 36 5.61 6.23 3.39
N HIS A 37 5.71 7.55 3.51
CA HIS A 37 6.69 8.33 2.75
C HIS A 37 7.98 8.46 3.55
N ILE A 38 9.10 8.36 2.84
CA ILE A 38 10.43 8.60 3.39
C ILE A 38 11.11 9.64 2.51
N PRO A 39 12.22 10.25 2.95
CA PRO A 39 12.84 11.35 2.20
C PRO A 39 13.11 11.07 0.74
N ASN A 40 13.44 9.83 0.38
CA ASN A 40 13.81 9.50 -0.99
C ASN A 40 12.81 8.59 -1.68
N GLY A 41 11.58 8.50 -1.15
CA GLY A 41 10.59 7.66 -1.81
C GLY A 41 9.51 7.14 -0.87
N ILE A 42 9.25 5.86 -0.96
CA ILE A 42 8.15 5.21 -0.27
C ILE A 42 8.65 3.94 0.41
N SER A 43 8.18 3.71 1.64
CA SER A 43 8.51 2.51 2.39
C SER A 43 7.24 1.70 2.62
N ILE A 44 7.34 0.39 2.48
CA ILE A 44 6.23 -0.51 2.77
C ILE A 44 6.72 -1.66 3.64
N LEU A 45 5.93 -2.02 4.64
CA LEU A 45 6.27 -3.12 5.53
C LEU A 45 5.02 -3.78 6.11
N GLU A 46 5.19 -5.03 6.53
CA GLU A 46 4.16 -5.73 7.28
C GLU A 46 4.24 -5.28 8.74
N PHE A 47 3.09 -4.98 9.34
CA PHE A 47 3.03 -4.52 10.72
C PHE A 47 3.67 -5.55 11.67
N ASN A 48 4.51 -5.08 12.57
CA ASN A 48 5.26 -5.90 13.54
C ASN A 48 6.32 -6.80 12.90
N ASN A 49 6.69 -6.53 11.66
CA ASN A 49 7.73 -7.31 10.99
C ASN A 49 8.66 -6.36 10.23
N GLU A 50 9.62 -5.78 10.94
CA GLU A 50 10.53 -4.80 10.37
C GLU A 50 11.41 -5.38 9.26
N GLU A 51 11.64 -6.67 9.29
CA GLU A 51 12.46 -7.30 8.25
C GLU A 51 11.76 -7.33 6.90
N SER A 52 10.45 -7.13 6.88
CA SER A 52 9.68 -7.11 5.64
C SER A 52 9.78 -5.77 4.91
N GLU A 53 10.37 -4.75 5.54
CA GLU A 53 10.41 -3.42 4.96
C GLU A 53 11.18 -3.37 3.66
N LYS A 54 10.60 -2.72 2.67
CA LYS A 54 11.23 -2.43 1.38
C LYS A 54 11.00 -0.98 1.04
N ASN A 55 11.99 -0.37 0.41
CA ASN A 55 11.93 1.03 0.01
C ASN A 55 11.91 1.14 -1.50
N TYR A 56 11.08 2.05 -2.00
CA TYR A 56 10.93 2.26 -3.44
C TYR A 56 11.01 3.74 -3.74
N THR A 57 11.36 4.07 -4.98
CA THR A 57 11.53 5.48 -5.36
C THR A 57 10.20 6.17 -5.68
N ASP A 58 9.17 5.42 -6.03
CA ASP A 58 7.87 6.01 -6.37
C ASP A 58 6.75 4.99 -6.20
N GLY A 59 5.52 5.46 -6.40
CA GLY A 59 4.34 4.62 -6.23
C GLY A 59 4.25 3.49 -7.24
N LYS A 60 4.81 3.68 -8.43
CA LYS A 60 4.76 2.65 -9.46
C LYS A 60 5.69 1.49 -9.11
N SER A 61 6.89 1.81 -8.63
CA SER A 61 7.87 0.78 -8.23
C SER A 61 7.35 -0.02 -7.05
N GLU A 62 6.61 0.60 -6.15
CA GLU A 62 6.07 -0.04 -4.97
C GLU A 62 5.11 -1.18 -5.30
N LEU A 63 4.48 -1.15 -6.47
CA LEU A 63 3.58 -2.21 -6.91
C LEU A 63 4.26 -3.57 -7.05
N GLU A 64 5.59 -3.59 -7.09
CA GLU A 64 6.36 -4.83 -7.20
C GLU A 64 6.62 -5.49 -5.85
N TYR A 65 6.22 -4.86 -4.75
CA TYR A 65 6.39 -5.43 -3.42
C TYR A 65 5.66 -6.78 -3.33
N GLU A 66 6.36 -7.79 -2.83
CA GLU A 66 5.82 -9.13 -2.78
C GLU A 66 5.16 -9.44 -1.45
N ILE A 67 3.96 -10.02 -1.52
CA ILE A 67 3.21 -10.48 -0.36
C ILE A 67 2.91 -11.96 -0.63
N GLY A 68 3.69 -12.85 0.01
CA GLY A 68 3.59 -14.26 -0.30
C GLY A 68 4.08 -14.52 -1.72
N ASP A 69 3.26 -15.12 -2.54
CA ASP A 69 3.59 -15.39 -3.94
C ASP A 69 2.94 -14.40 -4.90
N LYS A 70 2.42 -13.28 -4.38
CA LYS A 70 1.77 -12.26 -5.20
C LYS A 70 2.41 -10.90 -4.96
N LYS A 71 2.18 -9.97 -5.87
CA LYS A 71 2.68 -8.61 -5.74
C LYS A 71 1.51 -7.66 -5.44
N ILE A 72 1.84 -6.47 -4.93
CA ILE A 72 0.81 -5.47 -4.63
C ILE A 72 -0.11 -5.25 -5.82
N LYS A 73 0.45 -5.17 -7.03
CA LYS A 73 -0.35 -4.92 -8.23
C LYS A 73 -1.40 -6.01 -8.50
N ASP A 74 -1.17 -7.20 -7.95
CA ASP A 74 -2.07 -8.33 -8.18
C ASP A 74 -3.19 -8.41 -7.15
N ILE A 75 -3.10 -7.67 -6.06
CA ILE A 75 -4.02 -7.82 -4.94
C ILE A 75 -4.80 -6.54 -4.62
N ILE A 76 -4.68 -5.51 -5.43
CA ILE A 76 -5.28 -4.20 -5.12
C ILE A 76 -6.77 -4.29 -4.85
N SER A 77 -7.50 -5.09 -5.62
CA SER A 77 -8.93 -5.24 -5.42
C SER A 77 -9.27 -6.02 -4.15
N GLU A 78 -8.29 -6.73 -3.58
CA GLU A 78 -8.50 -7.53 -2.39
C GLU A 78 -7.96 -6.86 -1.12
N MET A 79 -7.25 -5.74 -1.27
CA MET A 79 -6.75 -4.98 -0.13
C MET A 79 -7.89 -4.30 0.59
N LYS A 80 -7.95 -4.48 1.90
CA LYS A 80 -8.94 -3.79 2.71
C LYS A 80 -8.26 -2.58 3.35
N ILE A 81 -8.60 -1.40 2.86
CA ILE A 81 -7.96 -0.16 3.30
C ILE A 81 -8.48 0.23 4.69
N ILE A 82 -7.55 0.34 5.65
CA ILE A 82 -7.87 0.77 7.00
C ILE A 82 -7.78 2.28 7.11
N ASP A 83 -6.76 2.86 6.48
CA ASP A 83 -6.52 4.30 6.58
C ASP A 83 -5.84 4.80 5.31
N ARG A 84 -6.29 5.96 4.84
CA ARG A 84 -5.68 6.70 3.71
C ARG A 84 -5.58 8.14 4.16
N SER A 85 -4.39 8.60 4.48
CA SER A 85 -4.22 9.95 4.97
C SER A 85 -3.18 10.72 4.15
N PHE A 86 -3.37 12.03 4.12
CA PHE A 86 -2.47 12.94 3.41
C PHE A 86 -1.62 13.74 4.36
#